data_8e5e8fd936bf92c414afe22f0041fc05
#
_entry.id   8e5e8fd936bf92c414afe22f0041fc05
#
_cell.length_a   1.000
_cell.length_b   1.000
_cell.length_c   1.000
_cell.angle_alpha   90.00
_cell.angle_beta   90.00
_cell.angle_gamma   90.00
#
_symmetry.space_group_name_H-M   'P 1'
#
loop_
_entity.id
_entity.type
_entity.pdbx_description
1 polymer ?
#
loop_
_entity_poly.entity_id
_entity_poly.type
_entity_poly.pdbx_seq_one_letter_code
_entity_poly.pdbx_strand_id
1 'polypeptide(L)'
;SIGGGQGTDIGCAAMRQLPVGVPKLMVSTVASGQATFGPFVGTKDVTLMHSVADLQGLNFLTRRILENASGAICGMVQGMSGPVFEPKGVPVALSMLGTTTPGALRCRELLEGKGFEVVAFHQNGTGGIAMEEMIRDGHFRGILDLNLHEIGDRYAGGLHGAIRGNRLETAGELGIPMVVAPGSINYQVLGPLEDLPKH
;
A
#
# COMPACT_ATOMS: atom_id res chain seq x y z
N SER A 1 -8.44 17.24 2.15
CA SER A 1 -7.49 18.32 1.84
C SER A 1 -7.65 18.78 0.39
N ILE A 2 -7.24 20.02 0.13
CA ILE A 2 -7.35 20.64 -1.21
C ILE A 2 -6.05 21.41 -1.45
N GLY A 3 -5.45 21.29 -2.65
CA GLY A 3 -4.24 22.08 -2.94
C GLY A 3 -3.61 21.86 -4.30
N GLY A 4 -2.64 22.71 -4.61
CA GLY A 4 -1.67 22.55 -5.71
C GLY A 4 -0.51 21.65 -5.28
N GLY A 5 0.66 21.76 -5.94
CA GLY A 5 1.82 20.90 -5.66
C GLY A 5 2.18 20.83 -4.18
N GLN A 6 2.55 21.94 -3.57
CA GLN A 6 2.93 22.00 -2.16
C GLN A 6 1.77 21.61 -1.22
N GLY A 7 0.54 22.04 -1.52
CA GLY A 7 -0.64 21.66 -0.74
C GLY A 7 -0.91 20.15 -0.79
N THR A 8 -0.66 19.51 -1.94
CA THR A 8 -0.76 18.06 -2.09
C THR A 8 0.30 17.35 -1.25
N ASP A 9 1.55 17.80 -1.30
CA ASP A 9 2.63 17.21 -0.50
C ASP A 9 2.33 17.27 1.00
N ILE A 10 1.94 18.44 1.50
CA ILE A 10 1.62 18.65 2.92
C ILE A 10 0.38 17.84 3.33
N GLY A 11 -0.70 17.92 2.54
CA GLY A 11 -1.95 17.21 2.83
C GLY A 11 -1.77 15.70 2.84
N CYS A 12 -1.09 15.16 1.83
CA CYS A 12 -0.83 13.73 1.74
C CYS A 12 0.17 13.25 2.82
N ALA A 13 1.19 14.06 3.16
CA ALA A 13 2.09 13.74 4.27
C ALA A 13 1.34 13.58 5.59
N ALA A 14 0.41 14.49 5.90
CA ALA A 14 -0.45 14.39 7.07
C ALA A 14 -1.38 13.17 7.01
N MET A 15 -2.02 12.93 5.85
CA MET A 15 -2.92 11.79 5.66
C MET A 15 -2.23 10.44 5.82
N ARG A 16 -0.96 10.32 5.40
CA ARG A 16 -0.17 9.09 5.59
C ARG A 16 0.13 8.76 7.05
N GLN A 17 0.00 9.72 7.98
CA GLN A 17 0.14 9.44 9.41
C GLN A 17 -1.13 8.87 10.04
N LEU A 18 -2.26 8.95 9.34
CA LEU A 18 -3.52 8.40 9.84
C LEU A 18 -3.56 6.88 9.63
N PRO A 19 -4.23 6.15 10.53
CA PRO A 19 -4.43 4.71 10.38
C PRO A 19 -5.09 4.33 9.05
N VAL A 20 -4.83 3.13 8.56
CA VAL A 20 -5.56 2.53 7.44
C VAL A 20 -7.03 2.42 7.82
N GLY A 21 -7.93 2.68 6.85
CA GLY A 21 -9.39 2.70 7.07
C GLY A 21 -9.96 4.08 7.44
N VAL A 22 -9.17 5.00 7.98
CA VAL A 22 -9.63 6.39 8.19
C VAL A 22 -9.82 7.07 6.83
N PRO A 23 -10.98 7.67 6.51
CA PRO A 23 -11.23 8.34 5.24
C PRO A 23 -10.22 9.44 4.94
N LYS A 24 -9.60 9.36 3.77
CA LYS A 24 -8.57 10.29 3.31
C LYS A 24 -8.85 10.68 1.86
N LEU A 25 -9.08 11.97 1.61
CA LEU A 25 -9.31 12.47 0.27
C LEU A 25 -8.55 13.78 0.03
N MET A 26 -7.77 13.80 -1.04
CA MET A 26 -7.03 14.95 -1.51
C MET A 26 -7.54 15.40 -2.88
N VAL A 27 -8.03 16.63 -2.99
CA VAL A 27 -8.31 17.27 -4.28
C VAL A 27 -7.08 18.05 -4.71
N SER A 28 -6.49 17.66 -5.83
CA SER A 28 -5.17 18.13 -6.24
C SER A 28 -5.12 18.57 -7.70
N THR A 29 -4.44 19.69 -7.98
CA THR A 29 -4.14 20.13 -9.33
C THR A 29 -3.06 19.29 -10.01
N VAL A 30 -2.28 18.50 -9.24
CA VAL A 30 -1.17 17.69 -9.74
C VAL A 30 -1.45 16.19 -9.72
N ALA A 31 -2.70 15.79 -9.45
CA ALA A 31 -3.12 14.38 -9.48
C ALA A 31 -3.36 13.87 -10.92
N SER A 32 -2.51 14.28 -11.87
CA SER A 32 -2.61 13.90 -13.28
C SER A 32 -1.27 14.06 -13.99
N GLY A 33 -1.24 13.76 -15.29
CA GLY A 33 -0.06 13.92 -16.14
C GLY A 33 1.07 12.95 -15.75
N GLN A 34 2.29 13.44 -15.66
CA GLN A 34 3.47 12.66 -15.33
C GLN A 34 3.68 12.46 -13.82
N ALA A 35 2.84 13.07 -12.98
CA ALA A 35 2.93 12.88 -11.55
C ALA A 35 2.62 11.42 -11.18
N THR A 36 3.52 10.81 -10.41
CA THR A 36 3.31 9.46 -9.88
C THR A 36 2.56 9.54 -8.57
N PHE A 37 1.58 8.66 -8.38
CA PHE A 37 0.80 8.62 -7.13
C PHE A 37 1.61 8.14 -5.92
N GLY A 38 2.67 7.35 -6.14
CA GLY A 38 3.46 6.74 -5.09
C GLY A 38 3.93 7.70 -4.00
N PRO A 39 4.55 8.86 -4.30
CA PRO A 39 4.98 9.82 -3.29
C PRO A 39 3.85 10.39 -2.45
N PHE A 40 2.64 10.51 -3.00
CA PHE A 40 1.48 11.05 -2.32
C PHE A 40 0.75 10.01 -1.47
N VAL A 41 0.53 8.83 -2.01
CA VAL A 41 -0.22 7.74 -1.37
C VAL A 41 0.66 6.93 -0.42
N GLY A 42 1.89 6.65 -0.81
CA GLY A 42 2.79 5.75 -0.07
C GLY A 42 2.16 4.36 0.06
N THR A 43 2.05 3.89 1.29
CA THR A 43 1.48 2.59 1.66
C THR A 43 0.06 2.70 2.24
N LYS A 44 -0.55 3.89 2.19
CA LYS A 44 -1.84 4.19 2.82
C LYS A 44 -2.96 4.30 1.79
N ASP A 45 -4.19 4.12 2.24
CA ASP A 45 -5.44 4.17 1.48
C ASP A 45 -5.90 5.63 1.18
N VAL A 46 -5.03 6.44 0.58
CA VAL A 46 -5.33 7.84 0.22
C VAL A 46 -6.05 7.90 -1.12
N THR A 47 -7.20 8.56 -1.15
CA THR A 47 -7.92 8.86 -2.40
C THR A 47 -7.44 10.19 -2.97
N LEU A 48 -7.05 10.19 -4.25
CA LEU A 48 -6.68 11.40 -4.98
C LEU A 48 -7.75 11.73 -6.02
N MET A 49 -8.19 12.98 -6.04
CA MET A 49 -9.13 13.52 -7.03
C MET A 49 -8.48 14.68 -7.77
N HIS A 50 -8.36 14.58 -9.10
CA HIS A 50 -7.84 15.68 -9.91
C HIS A 50 -8.83 16.83 -9.97
N SER A 51 -8.37 18.06 -9.72
CA SER A 51 -9.21 19.26 -9.76
C SER A 51 -9.55 19.74 -11.17
N VAL A 52 -8.88 19.18 -12.20
CA VAL A 52 -9.01 19.52 -13.62
C VAL A 52 -8.62 20.96 -13.95
N ALA A 53 -8.99 21.91 -13.10
CA ALA A 53 -8.63 23.32 -13.20
C ALA A 53 -7.89 23.77 -11.94
N ASP A 54 -7.25 24.93 -12.00
CA ASP A 54 -6.65 25.56 -10.83
C ASP A 54 -7.71 25.91 -9.77
N LEU A 55 -7.33 25.75 -8.52
CA LEU A 55 -8.21 25.92 -7.36
C LEU A 55 -8.28 27.39 -6.89
N GLN A 56 -8.24 28.30 -7.85
CA GLN A 56 -8.43 29.74 -7.61
C GLN A 56 -9.90 30.14 -7.73
N GLY A 57 -10.59 30.17 -6.60
CA GLY A 57 -11.99 30.56 -6.51
C GLY A 57 -12.96 29.48 -6.99
N LEU A 58 -14.25 29.78 -6.83
CA LEU A 58 -15.33 28.90 -7.25
C LEU A 58 -15.88 29.33 -8.60
N ASN A 59 -15.80 28.43 -9.58
CA ASN A 59 -16.44 28.56 -10.87
C ASN A 59 -17.33 27.32 -11.12
N PHE A 60 -17.98 27.25 -12.28
CA PHE A 60 -18.88 26.11 -12.58
C PHE A 60 -18.21 24.75 -12.55
N LEU A 61 -16.91 24.68 -12.93
CA LEU A 61 -16.15 23.44 -12.96
C LEU A 61 -15.65 23.03 -11.56
N THR A 62 -14.91 23.95 -10.89
CA THR A 62 -14.36 23.67 -9.56
C THR A 62 -15.46 23.41 -8.53
N ARG A 63 -16.62 24.08 -8.64
CA ARG A 63 -17.79 23.81 -7.80
C ARG A 63 -18.24 22.36 -7.92
N ARG A 64 -18.41 21.84 -9.14
CA ARG A 64 -18.86 20.46 -9.38
C ARG A 64 -17.84 19.44 -8.82
N ILE A 65 -16.55 19.69 -9.01
CA ILE A 65 -15.51 18.79 -8.50
C ILE A 65 -15.50 18.77 -6.97
N LEU A 66 -15.61 19.94 -6.33
CA LEU A 66 -15.64 20.05 -4.87
C LEU A 66 -16.95 19.46 -4.27
N GLU A 67 -18.08 19.56 -4.95
CA GLU A 67 -19.32 18.87 -4.58
C GLU A 67 -19.11 17.35 -4.62
N ASN A 68 -18.49 16.81 -5.67
CA ASN A 68 -18.17 15.39 -5.78
C ASN A 68 -17.21 14.95 -4.68
N ALA A 69 -16.17 15.72 -4.40
CA ALA A 69 -15.21 15.43 -3.34
C ALA A 69 -15.88 15.44 -1.96
N SER A 70 -16.77 16.40 -1.71
CA SER A 70 -17.55 16.47 -0.47
C SER A 70 -18.46 15.24 -0.33
N GLY A 71 -19.19 14.88 -1.39
CA GLY A 71 -20.03 13.67 -1.38
C GLY A 71 -19.23 12.41 -1.13
N ALA A 72 -18.04 12.29 -1.75
CA ALA A 72 -17.17 11.13 -1.57
C ALA A 72 -16.69 11.01 -0.11
N ILE A 73 -16.13 12.07 0.47
CA ILE A 73 -15.62 12.01 1.85
C ILE A 73 -16.73 11.82 2.87
N CYS A 74 -17.90 12.44 2.68
CA CYS A 74 -19.06 12.23 3.53
C CYS A 74 -19.55 10.78 3.48
N GLY A 75 -19.61 10.18 2.28
CA GLY A 75 -19.96 8.77 2.13
C GLY A 75 -18.95 7.82 2.79
N MET A 76 -17.65 8.10 2.67
CA MET A 76 -16.62 7.34 3.37
C MET A 76 -16.78 7.42 4.90
N VAL A 77 -17.03 8.62 5.44
CA VAL A 77 -17.24 8.81 6.89
C VAL A 77 -18.50 8.11 7.38
N GLN A 78 -19.60 8.20 6.61
CA GLN A 78 -20.83 7.47 6.93
C GLN A 78 -20.64 5.96 6.92
N GLY A 79 -19.81 5.45 6.00
CA GLY A 79 -19.45 4.03 5.94
C GLY A 79 -18.67 3.56 7.17
N MET A 80 -17.92 4.43 7.85
CA MET A 80 -17.23 4.10 9.11
C MET A 80 -18.18 3.94 10.30
N SER A 81 -19.44 4.41 10.22
CA SER A 81 -20.41 4.30 11.29
C SER A 81 -20.99 2.88 11.44
N GLY A 82 -20.55 1.97 10.58
CA GLY A 82 -20.84 0.55 10.64
C GLY A 82 -20.04 -0.20 11.73
N PRO A 83 -20.25 -1.50 11.89
CA PRO A 83 -19.49 -2.31 12.82
C PRO A 83 -17.99 -2.25 12.50
N VAL A 84 -17.17 -2.17 13.55
CA VAL A 84 -15.72 -2.26 13.44
C VAL A 84 -15.36 -3.56 12.73
N PHE A 85 -14.49 -3.51 11.74
CA PHE A 85 -13.97 -4.73 11.11
C PHE A 85 -13.15 -5.50 12.15
N GLU A 86 -13.72 -6.58 12.65
CA GLU A 86 -12.99 -7.56 13.45
C GLU A 86 -12.57 -8.72 12.55
N PRO A 87 -11.33 -9.20 12.67
CA PRO A 87 -10.88 -10.37 11.94
C PRO A 87 -11.80 -11.58 12.25
N LYS A 88 -12.20 -12.30 11.22
CA LYS A 88 -13.01 -13.52 11.38
C LYS A 88 -12.21 -14.70 11.92
N GLY A 89 -10.89 -14.60 11.93
CA GLY A 89 -9.96 -15.60 12.41
C GLY A 89 -8.69 -14.97 12.95
N VAL A 90 -7.67 -15.77 13.23
CA VAL A 90 -6.36 -15.27 13.62
C VAL A 90 -5.68 -14.62 12.41
N PRO A 91 -5.41 -13.30 12.41
CA PRO A 91 -4.89 -12.61 11.23
C PRO A 91 -3.42 -12.97 10.95
N VAL A 92 -3.15 -13.38 9.71
CA VAL A 92 -1.81 -13.73 9.21
C VAL A 92 -1.51 -12.93 7.96
N ALA A 93 -0.35 -12.26 7.94
CA ALA A 93 0.17 -11.60 6.74
C ALA A 93 0.85 -12.61 5.82
N LEU A 94 0.62 -12.50 4.51
CA LEU A 94 1.21 -13.35 3.50
C LEU A 94 1.79 -12.51 2.37
N SER A 95 3.06 -12.72 2.02
CA SER A 95 3.66 -12.06 0.86
C SER A 95 3.49 -12.88 -0.42
N MET A 96 3.18 -12.22 -1.54
CA MET A 96 3.03 -12.88 -2.83
C MET A 96 3.42 -11.99 -4.01
N LEU A 97 3.77 -12.63 -5.12
CA LEU A 97 3.93 -12.02 -6.44
C LEU A 97 3.42 -13.04 -7.48
N GLY A 98 3.24 -12.64 -8.73
CA GLY A 98 2.70 -13.48 -9.78
C GLY A 98 3.31 -14.89 -9.85
N THR A 99 4.64 -14.98 -9.74
CA THR A 99 5.40 -16.25 -9.77
C THR A 99 5.12 -17.18 -8.58
N THR A 100 4.76 -16.65 -7.42
CA THR A 100 4.43 -17.43 -6.20
C THR A 100 2.95 -17.56 -5.95
N THR A 101 2.10 -16.98 -6.79
CA THR A 101 0.64 -16.96 -6.60
C THR A 101 0.03 -18.35 -6.35
N PRO A 102 0.35 -19.43 -7.13
CA PRO A 102 -0.25 -20.73 -6.87
C PRO A 102 0.07 -21.27 -5.47
N GLY A 103 1.31 -21.12 -5.03
CA GLY A 103 1.74 -21.51 -3.68
C GLY A 103 1.06 -20.69 -2.59
N ALA A 104 0.98 -19.37 -2.79
CA ALA A 104 0.32 -18.45 -1.87
C ALA A 104 -1.16 -18.75 -1.69
N LEU A 105 -1.88 -19.02 -2.78
CA LEU A 105 -3.28 -19.41 -2.73
C LEU A 105 -3.48 -20.75 -2.00
N ARG A 106 -2.61 -21.71 -2.22
CA ARG A 106 -2.67 -22.99 -1.50
C ARG A 106 -2.39 -22.84 -0.01
N CYS A 107 -1.42 -22.02 0.38
CA CYS A 107 -1.15 -21.71 1.78
C CYS A 107 -2.33 -20.99 2.43
N ARG A 108 -2.92 -20.03 1.74
CA ARG A 108 -4.13 -19.32 2.18
C ARG A 108 -5.26 -20.31 2.46
N GLU A 109 -5.60 -21.17 1.51
CA GLU A 109 -6.66 -22.19 1.67
C GLU A 109 -6.43 -23.07 2.90
N LEU A 110 -5.18 -23.54 3.10
CA LEU A 110 -4.83 -24.39 4.23
C LEU A 110 -4.94 -23.67 5.58
N LEU A 111 -4.53 -22.40 5.62
CA LEU A 111 -4.60 -21.58 6.83
C LEU A 111 -6.04 -21.20 7.16
N GLU A 112 -6.82 -20.76 6.17
CA GLU A 112 -8.24 -20.42 6.36
C GLU A 112 -9.05 -21.64 6.83
N GLY A 113 -8.74 -22.83 6.32
CA GLY A 113 -9.33 -24.10 6.79
C GLY A 113 -8.99 -24.44 8.25
N LYS A 114 -8.03 -23.76 8.86
CA LYS A 114 -7.63 -23.91 10.26
C LYS A 114 -8.04 -22.72 11.14
N GLY A 115 -8.88 -21.81 10.64
CA GLY A 115 -9.40 -20.68 11.41
C GLY A 115 -8.50 -19.43 11.40
N PHE A 116 -7.53 -19.35 10.49
CA PHE A 116 -6.77 -18.13 10.26
C PHE A 116 -7.49 -17.25 9.24
N GLU A 117 -7.24 -15.95 9.29
CA GLU A 117 -7.61 -14.99 8.23
C GLU A 117 -6.35 -14.48 7.54
N VAL A 118 -6.22 -14.72 6.24
CA VAL A 118 -4.98 -14.43 5.51
C VAL A 118 -5.13 -13.16 4.69
N VAL A 119 -4.27 -12.17 4.96
CA VAL A 119 -4.15 -10.94 4.18
C VAL A 119 -2.90 -11.01 3.32
N ALA A 120 -3.08 -10.98 2.01
CA ALA A 120 -1.99 -11.05 1.04
C ALA A 120 -1.48 -9.66 0.66
N PHE A 121 -0.15 -9.51 0.67
CA PHE A 121 0.57 -8.30 0.25
C PHE A 121 1.35 -8.56 -1.02
N HIS A 122 1.15 -7.70 -2.02
CA HIS A 122 1.79 -7.84 -3.33
C HIS A 122 3.20 -7.24 -3.32
N GLN A 123 4.20 -8.07 -3.58
CA GLN A 123 5.62 -7.69 -3.49
C GLN A 123 6.08 -6.94 -4.76
N ASN A 124 5.72 -5.67 -4.87
CA ASN A 124 5.99 -4.79 -6.02
C ASN A 124 6.75 -3.51 -5.64
N GLY A 125 7.52 -3.53 -4.55
CA GLY A 125 8.28 -2.39 -4.05
C GLY A 125 7.57 -1.59 -2.95
N THR A 126 6.25 -1.70 -2.82
CA THR A 126 5.46 -1.03 -1.78
C THR A 126 4.71 -2.01 -0.89
N GLY A 127 4.38 -3.19 -1.41
CA GLY A 127 3.61 -4.18 -0.67
C GLY A 127 4.34 -4.76 0.54
N GLY A 128 5.65 -4.99 0.43
CA GLY A 128 6.47 -5.41 1.57
C GLY A 128 6.56 -4.34 2.65
N ILE A 129 6.69 -3.06 2.26
CA ILE A 129 6.69 -1.94 3.20
C ILE A 129 5.34 -1.85 3.92
N ALA A 130 4.23 -1.92 3.17
CA ALA A 130 2.89 -1.91 3.74
C ALA A 130 2.67 -3.07 4.73
N MET A 131 3.16 -4.26 4.39
CA MET A 131 3.10 -5.44 5.26
C MET A 131 3.85 -5.20 6.57
N GLU A 132 5.10 -4.72 6.52
CA GLU A 132 5.92 -4.44 7.71
C GLU A 132 5.30 -3.34 8.59
N GLU A 133 4.73 -2.29 8.00
CA GLU A 133 4.00 -1.25 8.73
C GLU A 133 2.78 -1.82 9.46
N MET A 134 1.95 -2.61 8.77
CA MET A 134 0.76 -3.24 9.36
C MET A 134 1.11 -4.26 10.45
N ILE A 135 2.25 -4.95 10.33
CA ILE A 135 2.77 -5.83 11.38
C ILE A 135 3.17 -4.98 12.60
N ARG A 136 3.87 -3.88 12.39
CA ARG A 136 4.29 -2.97 13.48
C ARG A 136 3.12 -2.33 14.19
N ASP A 137 2.05 -2.03 13.45
CA ASP A 137 0.79 -1.51 13.99
C ASP A 137 -0.03 -2.59 14.76
N GLY A 138 0.46 -3.85 14.81
CA GLY A 138 -0.12 -4.93 15.63
C GLY A 138 -1.30 -5.66 14.99
N HIS A 139 -1.51 -5.52 13.68
CA HIS A 139 -2.66 -6.13 12.99
C HIS A 139 -2.53 -7.63 12.76
N PHE A 140 -1.34 -8.21 12.86
CA PHE A 140 -1.09 -9.62 12.57
C PHE A 140 -0.56 -10.40 13.77
N ARG A 141 -0.85 -11.70 13.80
CA ARG A 141 -0.39 -12.67 14.82
C ARG A 141 0.58 -13.70 14.26
N GLY A 142 0.79 -13.69 12.96
CA GLY A 142 1.74 -14.56 12.27
C GLY A 142 2.05 -14.03 10.89
N ILE A 143 3.17 -14.45 10.33
CA ILE A 143 3.64 -14.01 9.02
C ILE A 143 4.08 -15.21 8.21
N LEU A 144 3.61 -15.28 6.97
CA LEU A 144 4.06 -16.23 5.97
C LEU A 144 4.71 -15.46 4.81
N ASP A 145 6.02 -15.26 4.89
CA ASP A 145 6.77 -14.51 3.89
C ASP A 145 7.28 -15.47 2.80
N LEU A 146 6.43 -15.73 1.83
CA LEU A 146 6.70 -16.66 0.73
C LEU A 146 7.47 -16.04 -0.44
N ASN A 147 7.55 -14.72 -0.47
CA ASN A 147 8.09 -14.00 -1.62
C ASN A 147 9.13 -12.97 -1.19
N LEU A 148 10.39 -13.22 -1.57
CA LEU A 148 11.52 -12.34 -1.28
C LEU A 148 11.99 -11.53 -2.49
N HIS A 149 11.11 -11.36 -3.49
CA HIS A 149 11.40 -10.65 -4.73
C HIS A 149 11.96 -9.24 -4.50
N GLU A 150 11.32 -8.44 -3.63
CA GLU A 150 11.76 -7.08 -3.33
C GLU A 150 13.19 -7.03 -2.76
N ILE A 151 13.57 -8.04 -1.98
CA ILE A 151 14.93 -8.17 -1.46
C ILE A 151 15.89 -8.48 -2.60
N GLY A 152 15.55 -9.42 -3.48
CA GLY A 152 16.32 -9.74 -4.66
C GLY A 152 16.54 -8.52 -5.57
N ASP A 153 15.45 -7.79 -5.85
CA ASP A 153 15.49 -6.57 -6.65
C ASP A 153 16.36 -5.47 -6.01
N ARG A 154 16.32 -5.32 -4.70
CA ARG A 154 17.18 -4.35 -4.00
C ARG A 154 18.66 -4.60 -4.25
N TYR A 155 19.09 -5.86 -4.20
CA TYR A 155 20.49 -6.21 -4.41
C TYR A 155 20.89 -6.22 -5.89
N ALA A 156 19.95 -6.51 -6.78
CA ALA A 156 20.17 -6.57 -8.23
C ALA A 156 19.89 -5.25 -8.97
N GLY A 157 19.40 -4.21 -8.28
CA GLY A 157 19.03 -2.94 -8.90
C GLY A 157 17.71 -2.96 -9.67
N GLY A 158 16.81 -3.90 -9.33
CA GLY A 158 15.48 -3.99 -9.93
C GLY A 158 14.52 -2.90 -9.46
N LEU A 159 13.43 -2.70 -10.21
CA LEU A 159 12.45 -1.63 -9.99
C LEU A 159 11.71 -1.73 -8.66
N HIS A 160 11.52 -2.95 -8.15
CA HIS A 160 10.80 -3.19 -6.89
C HIS A 160 11.72 -3.21 -5.65
N GLY A 161 13.00 -2.88 -5.86
CA GLY A 161 14.02 -2.87 -4.80
C GLY A 161 14.00 -1.64 -3.89
N ALA A 162 13.02 -0.74 -4.03
CA ALA A 162 12.91 0.49 -3.24
C ALA A 162 12.46 0.26 -1.78
N ILE A 163 12.69 -0.94 -1.25
CA ILE A 163 12.41 -1.26 0.15
C ILE A 163 13.23 -0.35 1.06
N ARG A 164 12.53 0.37 1.93
CA ARG A 164 13.13 1.15 3.01
C ARG A 164 12.91 0.38 4.32
N GLY A 165 13.96 0.29 5.12
CA GLY A 165 13.84 -0.25 6.47
C GLY A 165 14.02 -1.76 6.57
N ASN A 166 13.50 -2.32 7.63
CA ASN A 166 13.81 -3.61 8.22
C ASN A 166 12.91 -4.73 7.68
N ARG A 167 13.04 -5.04 6.41
CA ARG A 167 12.34 -6.18 5.82
C ARG A 167 12.79 -7.48 6.52
N LEU A 168 11.84 -8.30 6.98
CA LEU A 168 12.02 -9.53 7.76
C LEU A 168 12.41 -9.33 9.24
N GLU A 169 12.58 -8.11 9.72
CA GLU A 169 13.05 -7.84 11.08
C GLU A 169 11.90 -7.56 12.05
N THR A 170 10.84 -6.88 11.61
CA THR A 170 9.74 -6.43 12.48
C THR A 170 9.07 -7.57 13.25
N ALA A 171 8.93 -8.74 12.61
CA ALA A 171 8.36 -9.90 13.29
C ALA A 171 9.22 -10.36 14.48
N GLY A 172 10.54 -10.42 14.28
CA GLY A 172 11.48 -10.77 15.33
C GLY A 172 11.50 -9.74 16.46
N GLU A 173 11.49 -8.44 16.13
CA GLU A 173 11.42 -7.34 17.11
C GLU A 173 10.17 -7.43 17.99
N LEU A 174 9.05 -7.85 17.43
CA LEU A 174 7.76 -7.93 18.12
C LEU A 174 7.44 -9.32 18.69
N GLY A 175 8.30 -10.31 18.48
CA GLY A 175 8.07 -11.69 18.91
C GLY A 175 6.93 -12.39 18.18
N ILE A 176 6.63 -11.99 16.93
CA ILE A 176 5.58 -12.57 16.10
C ILE A 176 6.14 -13.75 15.31
N PRO A 177 5.49 -14.93 15.34
CA PRO A 177 5.92 -16.08 14.55
C PRO A 177 5.98 -15.77 13.06
N MET A 178 7.10 -16.12 12.42
CA MET A 178 7.30 -15.90 10.98
C MET A 178 7.86 -17.15 10.31
N VAL A 179 7.29 -17.52 9.18
CA VAL A 179 7.81 -18.53 8.26
C VAL A 179 8.27 -17.83 6.99
N VAL A 180 9.50 -18.09 6.56
CA VAL A 180 10.11 -17.49 5.37
C VAL A 180 10.39 -18.55 4.32
N ALA A 181 10.06 -18.28 3.07
CA ALA A 181 10.48 -19.08 1.93
C ALA A 181 11.14 -18.19 0.86
N PRO A 182 12.20 -18.64 0.18
CA PRO A 182 12.96 -17.81 -0.77
C PRO A 182 12.29 -17.69 -2.14
N GLY A 183 10.97 -17.63 -2.19
CA GLY A 183 10.23 -17.52 -3.42
C GLY A 183 10.59 -16.25 -4.18
N SER A 184 10.82 -16.36 -5.48
CA SER A 184 11.13 -15.26 -6.40
C SER A 184 12.37 -14.42 -6.05
N ILE A 185 13.23 -14.86 -5.15
CA ILE A 185 14.44 -14.10 -4.79
C ILE A 185 15.40 -13.89 -5.96
N ASN A 186 15.35 -14.80 -6.92
CA ASN A 186 16.15 -14.77 -8.16
C ASN A 186 15.40 -14.15 -9.36
N TYR A 187 14.20 -13.66 -9.15
CA TYR A 187 13.40 -13.01 -10.17
C TYR A 187 13.54 -11.50 -10.03
N GLN A 188 14.06 -10.81 -11.05
CA GLN A 188 14.21 -9.37 -11.07
C GLN A 188 13.19 -8.75 -12.03
N VAL A 189 12.63 -7.61 -11.63
CA VAL A 189 11.84 -6.75 -12.51
C VAL A 189 12.71 -5.57 -12.92
N LEU A 190 13.08 -5.58 -14.18
CA LEU A 190 13.92 -4.56 -14.78
C LEU A 190 13.07 -3.66 -15.68
N GLY A 191 13.48 -2.41 -15.81
CA GLY A 191 12.88 -1.43 -16.72
C GLY A 191 13.21 -1.71 -18.21
N PRO A 192 12.98 -0.73 -19.07
CA PRO A 192 13.44 -0.75 -20.45
C PRO A 192 14.94 -1.05 -20.54
N LEU A 193 15.40 -1.52 -21.69
CA LEU A 193 16.82 -1.91 -21.89
C LEU A 193 17.81 -0.79 -21.54
N GLU A 194 17.42 0.47 -21.76
CA GLU A 194 18.21 1.65 -21.43
C GLU A 194 18.38 1.87 -19.92
N ASP A 195 17.48 1.35 -19.11
CA ASP A 195 17.46 1.49 -17.64
C ASP A 195 18.11 0.28 -16.92
N LEU A 196 18.62 -0.70 -17.70
CA LEU A 196 19.28 -1.86 -17.10
C LEU A 196 20.50 -1.44 -16.28
N PRO A 197 20.72 -2.04 -15.10
CA PRO A 197 21.95 -1.85 -14.33
C PRO A 197 23.17 -2.16 -15.20
N LYS A 198 24.09 -1.21 -15.30
CA LYS A 198 25.37 -1.44 -15.99
C LYS A 198 26.29 -2.14 -14.99
N HIS A 199 26.53 -3.41 -15.18
CA HIS A 199 27.49 -4.19 -14.41
C HIS A 199 28.90 -4.05 -15.00
#